data_2544f87839bf4c08ce0c9a8a97ccba81
#
_entry.id   2544f87839bf4c08ce0c9a8a97ccba81
#
_cell.length_a   1.000
_cell.length_b   1.000
_cell.length_c   1.000
_cell.angle_alpha   90.00
_cell.angle_beta   90.00
_cell.angle_gamma   90.00
#
_symmetry.space_group_name_H-M   'P 1'
#
loop_
_entity.id
_entity.type
_entity.pdbx_description
1 polymer ?
#
loop_
_entity_poly.entity_id
_entity_poly.type
_entity_poly.pdbx_seq_one_letter_code
_entity_poly.pdbx_strand_id
1 'polypeptide(L)'
;GDPVLNQYANEIAGAKPRWIGYLSTVGVYGNHDGAWVDEETPLNPVSKRSVQRVAAEEAWLAFAEQNDLPVQIFRLSGIYGPGRNAFENFRKGTARRLVKPGQVFNRIHVADIAGALKAAMAKPSTRVFNVTDDEPAPPQDVVAFAAELLGVEAPPEIPFETADLTPMARSFYGENKRVSNQRVKDELGFTFRYPDYRVALKALLETV
;
A
#
# COMPACT_ATOMS: atom_id res chain seq x y z
N GLY A 1 5.50 16.92 12.31
CA GLY A 1 6.66 16.04 12.15
C GLY A 1 6.38 14.63 12.65
N ASP A 2 7.27 13.72 12.40
CA ASP A 2 7.17 12.34 12.87
C ASP A 2 7.43 12.28 14.39
N PRO A 3 6.58 11.63 15.21
CA PRO A 3 6.74 11.60 16.66
C PRO A 3 8.03 10.90 17.12
N VAL A 4 8.52 9.92 16.34
CA VAL A 4 9.77 9.21 16.67
C VAL A 4 10.96 10.14 16.50
N LEU A 5 11.05 10.86 15.36
CA LEU A 5 12.11 11.84 15.15
C LEU A 5 12.03 13.00 16.14
N ASN A 6 10.82 13.49 16.45
CA ASN A 6 10.67 14.57 17.42
C ASN A 6 11.20 14.22 18.81
N GLN A 7 11.16 12.94 19.19
CA GLN A 7 11.51 12.49 20.52
C GLN A 7 12.89 11.83 20.60
N TYR A 8 13.31 11.10 19.56
CA TYR A 8 14.47 10.20 19.62
C TYR A 8 15.53 10.47 18.54
N ALA A 9 15.51 11.61 17.87
CA ALA A 9 16.47 11.90 16.80
C ALA A 9 17.93 11.78 17.26
N ASN A 10 18.26 12.33 18.44
CA ASN A 10 19.62 12.31 18.97
C ASN A 10 20.06 10.89 19.33
N GLU A 11 19.19 10.11 19.94
CA GLU A 11 19.44 8.72 20.31
C GLU A 11 19.66 7.85 19.08
N ILE A 12 18.83 8.03 18.03
CA ILE A 12 18.96 7.30 16.78
C ILE A 12 20.28 7.69 16.08
N ALA A 13 20.60 8.99 16.02
CA ALA A 13 21.85 9.46 15.42
C ALA A 13 23.07 8.92 16.19
N GLY A 14 23.02 8.92 17.53
CA GLY A 14 24.09 8.39 18.38
C GLY A 14 24.26 6.87 18.26
N ALA A 15 23.18 6.12 18.08
CA ALA A 15 23.18 4.67 17.91
C ALA A 15 23.74 4.20 16.56
N LYS A 16 23.74 5.07 15.54
CA LYS A 16 24.22 4.80 14.17
C LYS A 16 23.70 3.48 13.60
N PRO A 17 22.38 3.29 13.51
CA PRO A 17 21.80 2.04 13.01
C PRO A 17 22.29 1.77 11.59
N ARG A 18 22.52 0.49 11.28
CA ARG A 18 22.95 0.05 9.96
C ARG A 18 21.84 0.19 8.89
N TRP A 19 20.60 0.36 9.30
CA TRP A 19 19.43 0.51 8.43
C TRP A 19 18.25 1.07 9.22
N ILE A 20 17.50 1.96 8.58
CA ILE A 20 16.23 2.48 9.08
C ILE A 20 15.19 2.30 7.96
N GLY A 21 14.07 1.65 8.29
CA GLY A 21 12.93 1.50 7.39
C GLY A 21 11.73 2.30 7.89
N TYR A 22 11.23 3.25 7.10
CA TYR A 22 10.03 4.01 7.39
C TYR A 22 8.85 3.54 6.54
N LEU A 23 7.78 3.06 7.18
CA LEU A 23 6.57 2.60 6.47
C LEU A 23 5.63 3.77 6.21
N SER A 24 5.56 4.17 4.95
CA SER A 24 4.70 5.23 4.43
C SER A 24 3.51 4.67 3.65
N THR A 25 2.90 5.44 2.78
CA THR A 25 1.71 5.07 2.01
C THR A 25 1.75 5.63 0.59
N VAL A 26 1.22 4.90 -0.38
CA VAL A 26 0.98 5.43 -1.74
C VAL A 26 -0.07 6.57 -1.78
N GLY A 27 -0.75 6.83 -0.67
CA GLY A 27 -1.65 7.99 -0.53
C GLY A 27 -0.94 9.34 -0.66
N VAL A 28 0.39 9.39 -0.56
CA VAL A 28 1.19 10.61 -0.76
C VAL A 28 1.11 11.15 -2.18
N TYR A 29 0.82 10.29 -3.16
CA TYR A 29 0.67 10.70 -4.57
C TYR A 29 -0.64 11.47 -4.85
N GLY A 30 -1.70 11.25 -4.05
CA GLY A 30 -3.01 11.83 -4.33
C GLY A 30 -3.73 11.19 -5.53
N ASN A 31 -4.50 11.99 -6.27
CA ASN A 31 -5.25 11.54 -7.44
C ASN A 31 -4.49 11.80 -8.74
N HIS A 32 -4.42 10.81 -9.61
CA HIS A 32 -3.82 10.87 -10.94
C HIS A 32 -4.76 10.34 -12.03
N ASP A 33 -6.08 10.33 -11.78
CA ASP A 33 -7.15 9.92 -12.72
C ASP A 33 -6.89 8.55 -13.38
N GLY A 34 -6.28 7.63 -12.63
CA GLY A 34 -5.95 6.29 -13.07
C GLY A 34 -4.62 6.18 -13.84
N ALA A 35 -3.86 7.24 -14.00
CA ALA A 35 -2.51 7.18 -14.59
C ALA A 35 -1.53 6.41 -13.70
N TRP A 36 -0.45 5.92 -14.33
CA TRP A 36 0.66 5.33 -13.61
C TRP A 36 1.51 6.39 -12.91
N VAL A 37 1.93 6.08 -11.70
CA VAL A 37 2.86 6.86 -10.89
C VAL A 37 4.00 5.98 -10.40
N ASP A 38 5.16 6.58 -10.22
CA ASP A 38 6.36 5.97 -9.67
C ASP A 38 6.97 6.86 -8.57
N GLU A 39 8.13 6.50 -8.06
CA GLU A 39 8.77 7.23 -6.98
C GLU A 39 9.32 8.61 -7.39
N GLU A 40 9.44 8.89 -8.70
CA GLU A 40 9.83 10.21 -9.24
C GLU A 40 8.61 11.12 -9.47
N THR A 41 7.40 10.56 -9.41
CA THR A 41 6.17 11.32 -9.59
C THR A 41 5.98 12.32 -8.45
N PRO A 42 5.70 13.61 -8.73
CA PRO A 42 5.47 14.63 -7.72
C PRO A 42 4.36 14.23 -6.75
N LEU A 43 4.58 14.49 -5.46
CA LEU A 43 3.60 14.21 -4.42
C LEU A 43 2.50 15.25 -4.42
N ASN A 44 1.25 14.82 -4.36
CA ASN A 44 0.07 15.67 -4.36
C ASN A 44 -0.99 15.16 -3.35
N PRO A 45 -0.65 15.10 -2.05
CA PRO A 45 -1.52 14.52 -1.04
C PRO A 45 -2.80 15.32 -0.87
N VAL A 46 -3.97 14.66 -0.87
CA VAL A 46 -5.28 15.32 -0.75
C VAL A 46 -5.89 15.20 0.65
N SER A 47 -5.49 14.21 1.44
CA SER A 47 -6.00 14.06 2.81
C SER A 47 -5.02 14.63 3.84
N LYS A 48 -5.56 15.12 4.97
CA LYS A 48 -4.73 15.59 6.10
C LYS A 48 -3.69 14.53 6.53
N ARG A 49 -4.10 13.25 6.51
CA ARG A 49 -3.22 12.12 6.85
C ARG A 49 -2.09 11.98 5.84
N SER A 50 -2.38 12.09 4.55
CA SER A 50 -1.37 11.98 3.50
C SER A 50 -0.41 13.18 3.51
N VAL A 51 -0.89 14.39 3.79
CA VAL A 51 -0.03 15.59 4.00
C VAL A 51 0.93 15.38 5.16
N GLN A 52 0.43 14.87 6.31
CA GLN A 52 1.28 14.55 7.46
C GLN A 52 2.32 13.47 7.13
N ARG A 53 1.96 12.52 6.25
CA ARG A 53 2.87 11.45 5.83
C ARG A 53 3.98 11.99 4.93
N VAL A 54 3.69 12.92 4.02
CA VAL A 54 4.70 13.61 3.21
C VAL A 54 5.69 14.34 4.11
N ALA A 55 5.20 15.15 5.05
CA ALA A 55 6.06 15.86 5.99
C ALA A 55 6.94 14.92 6.83
N ALA A 56 6.45 13.71 7.15
CA ALA A 56 7.25 12.71 7.84
C ALA A 56 8.33 12.09 6.94
N GLU A 57 8.02 11.77 5.67
CA GLU A 57 9.01 11.30 4.69
C GLU A 57 10.14 12.32 4.52
N GLU A 58 9.80 13.60 4.31
CA GLU A 58 10.78 14.69 4.20
C GLU A 58 11.66 14.81 5.43
N ALA A 59 11.08 14.72 6.63
CA ALA A 59 11.82 14.77 7.88
C ALA A 59 12.80 13.60 8.02
N TRP A 60 12.39 12.38 7.66
CA TRP A 60 13.26 11.20 7.70
C TRP A 60 14.39 11.28 6.66
N LEU A 61 14.13 11.80 5.46
CA LEU A 61 15.17 11.99 4.43
C LEU A 61 16.16 13.07 4.83
N ALA A 62 15.70 14.19 5.36
CA ALA A 62 16.58 15.24 5.89
C ALA A 62 17.43 14.75 7.07
N PHE A 63 16.83 13.94 7.96
CA PHE A 63 17.57 13.31 9.07
C PHE A 63 18.65 12.34 8.56
N ALA A 64 18.34 11.56 7.52
CA ALA A 64 19.29 10.66 6.86
C ALA A 64 20.53 11.42 6.34
N GLU A 65 20.29 12.50 5.58
CA GLU A 65 21.33 13.34 5.00
C GLU A 65 22.19 14.00 6.08
N GLN A 66 21.58 14.59 7.10
CA GLN A 66 22.29 15.27 8.18
C GLN A 66 23.19 14.37 9.02
N ASN A 67 22.85 13.07 9.13
CA ASN A 67 23.55 12.14 10.01
C ASN A 67 24.30 11.03 9.26
N ASP A 68 24.32 11.07 7.92
CA ASP A 68 24.89 10.03 7.06
C ASP A 68 24.37 8.62 7.42
N LEU A 69 23.03 8.50 7.55
CA LEU A 69 22.35 7.25 7.91
C LEU A 69 21.52 6.72 6.76
N PRO A 70 21.50 5.39 6.51
CA PRO A 70 20.69 4.79 5.47
C PRO A 70 19.21 4.71 5.92
N VAL A 71 18.37 5.57 5.34
CA VAL A 71 16.92 5.59 5.57
C VAL A 71 16.19 5.20 4.30
N GLN A 72 15.43 4.11 4.36
CA GLN A 72 14.59 3.67 3.25
C GLN A 72 13.12 3.89 3.57
N ILE A 73 12.42 4.56 2.67
CA ILE A 73 10.98 4.83 2.78
C ILE A 73 10.22 3.83 1.93
N PHE A 74 9.21 3.18 2.52
CA PHE A 74 8.35 2.20 1.85
C PHE A 74 6.94 2.74 1.75
N ARG A 75 6.52 3.17 0.56
CA ARG A 75 5.17 3.62 0.25
C ARG A 75 4.29 2.40 0.01
N LEU A 76 3.57 1.97 1.05
CA LEU A 76 2.72 0.79 1.01
C LEU A 76 1.35 1.10 0.41
N SER A 77 0.84 0.18 -0.40
CA SER A 77 -0.53 0.19 -0.90
C SER A 77 -1.53 -0.46 0.06
N GLY A 78 -2.73 -0.77 -0.39
CA GLY A 78 -3.77 -1.39 0.45
C GLY A 78 -3.35 -2.77 0.97
N ILE A 79 -3.03 -2.86 2.26
CA ILE A 79 -2.52 -4.08 2.88
C ILE A 79 -3.63 -5.11 3.06
N TYR A 80 -3.38 -6.35 2.62
CA TYR A 80 -4.25 -7.50 2.86
C TYR A 80 -3.44 -8.75 3.22
N GLY A 81 -4.14 -9.81 3.68
CA GLY A 81 -3.55 -11.07 4.08
C GLY A 81 -4.43 -11.84 5.04
N PRO A 82 -3.90 -12.78 5.85
CA PRO A 82 -4.66 -13.51 6.84
C PRO A 82 -5.44 -12.58 7.78
N GLY A 83 -6.73 -12.86 7.98
CA GLY A 83 -7.61 -12.06 8.83
C GLY A 83 -8.05 -10.70 8.25
N ARG A 84 -7.50 -10.26 7.12
CA ARG A 84 -7.85 -9.00 6.44
C ARG A 84 -7.86 -9.18 4.93
N ASN A 85 -8.91 -9.72 4.39
CA ASN A 85 -9.06 -10.00 2.96
C ASN A 85 -10.55 -10.05 2.56
N ALA A 86 -10.83 -10.35 1.29
CA ALA A 86 -12.21 -10.40 0.80
C ALA A 86 -13.05 -11.51 1.46
N PHE A 87 -12.48 -12.66 1.80
CA PHE A 87 -13.20 -13.75 2.49
C PHE A 87 -13.71 -13.33 3.86
N GLU A 88 -12.94 -12.52 4.60
CA GLU A 88 -13.37 -11.96 5.87
C GLU A 88 -14.61 -11.08 5.74
N ASN A 89 -14.75 -10.36 4.62
CA ASN A 89 -15.95 -9.57 4.35
C ASN A 89 -17.16 -10.46 4.07
N PHE A 90 -16.99 -11.57 3.35
CA PHE A 90 -18.05 -12.56 3.16
C PHE A 90 -18.45 -13.19 4.49
N ARG A 91 -17.50 -13.64 5.30
CA ARG A 91 -17.75 -14.24 6.61
C ARG A 91 -18.52 -13.30 7.56
N LYS A 92 -18.26 -11.99 7.46
CA LYS A 92 -18.94 -10.95 8.26
C LYS A 92 -20.24 -10.44 7.64
N GLY A 93 -20.65 -10.92 6.47
CA GLY A 93 -21.82 -10.41 5.76
C GLY A 93 -21.68 -8.96 5.28
N THR A 94 -20.43 -8.46 5.14
CA THR A 94 -20.15 -7.07 4.75
C THR A 94 -19.55 -6.96 3.35
N ALA A 95 -19.47 -8.06 2.60
CA ALA A 95 -18.99 -8.05 1.23
C ALA A 95 -19.91 -7.19 0.35
N ARG A 96 -19.34 -6.24 -0.40
CA ARG A 96 -20.07 -5.33 -1.31
C ARG A 96 -19.29 -5.16 -2.60
N ARG A 97 -19.98 -5.18 -3.73
CA ARG A 97 -19.42 -4.90 -5.06
C ARG A 97 -19.73 -3.46 -5.45
N LEU A 98 -18.88 -2.53 -4.99
CA LEU A 98 -19.00 -1.11 -5.34
C LEU A 98 -18.34 -0.87 -6.69
N VAL A 99 -19.11 -0.33 -7.64
CA VAL A 99 -18.66 -0.05 -8.99
C VAL A 99 -18.54 1.46 -9.21
N LYS A 100 -17.32 1.91 -9.48
CA LYS A 100 -17.02 3.26 -9.96
C LYS A 100 -16.21 3.10 -11.25
N PRO A 101 -16.73 3.51 -12.40
CA PRO A 101 -16.04 3.31 -13.69
C PRO A 101 -14.61 3.82 -13.67
N GLY A 102 -13.67 3.00 -14.16
CA GLY A 102 -12.25 3.34 -14.24
C GLY A 102 -11.47 3.32 -12.92
N GLN A 103 -12.15 3.12 -11.77
CA GLN A 103 -11.48 3.08 -10.47
C GLN A 103 -10.66 1.79 -10.29
N VAL A 104 -9.41 1.95 -9.87
CA VAL A 104 -8.56 0.84 -9.43
C VAL A 104 -8.01 1.10 -8.04
N PHE A 105 -7.69 0.01 -7.32
CA PHE A 105 -6.94 0.06 -6.07
C PHE A 105 -5.67 -0.76 -6.20
N ASN A 106 -4.57 -0.19 -5.70
CA ASN A 106 -3.31 -0.89 -5.54
C ASN A 106 -3.33 -1.66 -4.22
N ARG A 107 -2.73 -2.85 -4.19
CA ARG A 107 -2.75 -3.76 -3.05
C ARG A 107 -1.36 -4.32 -2.78
N ILE A 108 -1.16 -4.82 -1.59
CA ILE A 108 0.05 -5.55 -1.22
C ILE A 108 -0.26 -6.60 -0.16
N HIS A 109 0.21 -7.81 -0.36
CA HIS A 109 0.10 -8.85 0.65
C HIS A 109 1.12 -8.62 1.78
N VAL A 110 0.70 -8.83 3.02
CA VAL A 110 1.55 -8.56 4.20
C VAL A 110 2.87 -9.34 4.19
N ALA A 111 2.90 -10.56 3.65
CA ALA A 111 4.13 -11.34 3.54
C ALA A 111 5.13 -10.72 2.55
N ASP A 112 4.65 -10.07 1.49
CA ASP A 112 5.51 -9.38 0.52
C ASP A 112 6.06 -8.07 1.09
N ILE A 113 5.32 -7.39 1.97
CA ILE A 113 5.90 -6.27 2.74
C ILE A 113 7.10 -6.77 3.55
N ALA A 114 6.93 -7.85 4.31
CA ALA A 114 8.03 -8.41 5.11
C ALA A 114 9.22 -8.86 4.24
N GLY A 115 8.93 -9.47 3.08
CA GLY A 115 9.95 -9.87 2.10
C GLY A 115 10.73 -8.69 1.53
N ALA A 116 10.04 -7.64 1.12
CA ALA A 116 10.65 -6.41 0.58
C ALA A 116 11.53 -5.71 1.63
N LEU A 117 11.06 -5.59 2.88
CA LEU A 117 11.86 -5.05 3.98
C LEU A 117 13.11 -5.88 4.23
N LYS A 118 13.01 -7.21 4.23
CA LYS A 118 14.17 -8.09 4.38
C LYS A 118 15.19 -7.92 3.25
N ALA A 119 14.73 -7.79 2.01
CA ALA A 119 15.60 -7.52 0.86
C ALA A 119 16.29 -6.15 0.98
N ALA A 120 15.55 -5.14 1.43
CA ALA A 120 16.04 -3.79 1.65
C ALA A 120 17.10 -3.71 2.77
N MET A 121 16.91 -4.42 3.88
CA MET A 121 17.90 -4.52 4.96
C MET A 121 19.26 -5.08 4.49
N ALA A 122 19.26 -5.91 3.46
CA ALA A 122 20.49 -6.46 2.88
C ALA A 122 21.21 -5.44 1.95
N LYS A 123 20.52 -4.36 1.56
CA LYS A 123 21.03 -3.32 0.66
C LYS A 123 20.75 -1.91 1.25
N PRO A 124 21.35 -1.55 2.39
CA PRO A 124 21.11 -0.26 3.04
C PRO A 124 21.46 0.90 2.11
N SER A 125 20.57 1.86 2.00
CA SER A 125 20.73 3.08 1.21
C SER A 125 19.72 4.13 1.66
N THR A 126 19.85 5.38 1.24
CA THR A 126 18.80 6.37 1.37
C THR A 126 17.96 6.35 0.09
N ARG A 127 16.75 5.80 0.17
CA ARG A 127 15.93 5.53 -1.01
C ARG A 127 14.43 5.45 -0.68
N VAL A 128 13.60 5.70 -1.67
CA VAL A 128 12.13 5.52 -1.60
C VAL A 128 11.74 4.35 -2.49
N PHE A 129 10.85 3.48 -2.00
CA PHE A 129 10.32 2.33 -2.72
C PHE A 129 8.80 2.28 -2.64
N ASN A 130 8.13 2.09 -3.77
CA ASN A 130 6.74 1.70 -3.81
C ASN A 130 6.64 0.19 -3.56
N VAL A 131 5.82 -0.19 -2.58
CA VAL A 131 5.59 -1.60 -2.25
C VAL A 131 4.11 -1.91 -2.50
N THR A 132 3.84 -2.39 -3.69
CA THR A 132 2.53 -2.77 -4.21
C THR A 132 2.69 -4.04 -5.06
N ASP A 133 1.61 -4.82 -5.20
CA ASP A 133 1.58 -5.93 -6.16
C ASP A 133 1.59 -5.43 -7.62
N ASP A 134 1.56 -6.38 -8.57
CA ASP A 134 1.70 -6.07 -10.00
C ASP A 134 0.39 -5.63 -10.66
N GLU A 135 -0.77 -5.81 -9.97
CA GLU A 135 -2.07 -5.62 -10.58
C GLU A 135 -2.96 -4.62 -9.82
N PRO A 136 -2.91 -3.33 -10.15
CA PRO A 136 -3.96 -2.41 -9.74
C PRO A 136 -5.31 -2.88 -10.32
N ALA A 137 -6.26 -3.25 -9.46
CA ALA A 137 -7.50 -3.87 -9.89
C ALA A 137 -8.75 -3.15 -9.36
N PRO A 138 -9.87 -3.18 -10.11
CA PRO A 138 -11.14 -2.68 -9.63
C PRO A 138 -11.60 -3.41 -8.36
N PRO A 139 -12.16 -2.71 -7.37
CA PRO A 139 -12.54 -3.35 -6.09
C PRO A 139 -13.63 -4.41 -6.25
N GLN A 140 -14.58 -4.23 -7.17
CA GLN A 140 -15.65 -5.18 -7.43
C GLN A 140 -15.15 -6.51 -7.99
N ASP A 141 -14.05 -6.51 -8.76
CA ASP A 141 -13.49 -7.71 -9.36
C ASP A 141 -12.87 -8.62 -8.30
N VAL A 142 -12.23 -8.04 -7.30
CA VAL A 142 -11.67 -8.79 -6.15
C VAL A 142 -12.77 -9.48 -5.34
N VAL A 143 -13.92 -8.82 -5.16
CA VAL A 143 -15.07 -9.40 -4.46
C VAL A 143 -15.72 -10.50 -5.31
N ALA A 144 -15.87 -10.29 -6.63
CA ALA A 144 -16.40 -11.30 -7.54
C ALA A 144 -15.53 -12.56 -7.55
N PHE A 145 -14.21 -12.40 -7.66
CA PHE A 145 -13.28 -13.51 -7.62
C PHE A 145 -13.28 -14.27 -6.28
N ALA A 146 -13.41 -13.55 -5.17
CA ALA A 146 -13.55 -14.20 -3.86
C ALA A 146 -14.84 -15.02 -3.75
N ALA A 147 -15.96 -14.53 -4.31
CA ALA A 147 -17.23 -15.27 -4.36
C ALA A 147 -17.09 -16.55 -5.20
N GLU A 148 -16.45 -16.46 -6.36
CA GLU A 148 -16.14 -17.63 -7.22
C GLU A 148 -15.34 -18.68 -6.46
N LEU A 149 -14.28 -18.30 -5.76
CA LEU A 149 -13.46 -19.22 -4.98
C LEU A 149 -14.23 -19.88 -3.82
N LEU A 150 -15.16 -19.14 -3.21
CA LEU A 150 -16.02 -19.67 -2.14
C LEU A 150 -17.19 -20.51 -2.65
N GLY A 151 -17.43 -20.56 -3.97
CA GLY A 151 -18.58 -21.23 -4.55
C GLY A 151 -19.92 -20.60 -4.19
N VAL A 152 -19.96 -19.29 -3.91
CA VAL A 152 -21.17 -18.55 -3.55
C VAL A 152 -21.51 -17.50 -4.60
N GLU A 153 -22.78 -17.07 -4.63
CA GLU A 153 -23.20 -15.98 -5.50
C GLU A 153 -22.51 -14.67 -5.07
N ALA A 154 -21.97 -13.94 -6.06
CA ALA A 154 -21.38 -12.64 -5.81
C ALA A 154 -22.48 -11.62 -5.43
N PRO A 155 -22.24 -10.72 -4.45
CA PRO A 155 -23.19 -9.66 -4.14
C PRO A 155 -23.54 -8.82 -5.39
N PRO A 156 -24.75 -8.25 -5.48
CA PRO A 156 -25.12 -7.39 -6.60
C PRO A 156 -24.18 -6.18 -6.68
N GLU A 157 -23.99 -5.67 -7.89
CA GLU A 157 -23.25 -4.43 -8.12
C GLU A 157 -24.01 -3.24 -7.57
N ILE A 158 -23.30 -2.37 -6.88
CA ILE A 158 -23.83 -1.14 -6.31
C ILE A 158 -23.06 0.02 -6.93
N PRO A 159 -23.71 0.89 -7.71
CA PRO A 159 -23.06 2.10 -8.23
C PRO A 159 -22.52 2.95 -7.08
N PHE A 160 -21.30 3.43 -7.19
CA PHE A 160 -20.64 4.24 -6.16
C PHE A 160 -21.46 5.48 -5.78
N GLU A 161 -22.14 6.09 -6.77
CA GLU A 161 -22.92 7.32 -6.60
C GLU A 161 -24.06 7.15 -5.63
N THR A 162 -24.71 5.98 -5.64
CA THR A 162 -25.90 5.66 -4.83
C THR A 162 -25.56 4.85 -3.58
N ALA A 163 -24.30 4.43 -3.43
CA ALA A 163 -23.89 3.59 -2.31
C ALA A 163 -23.91 4.37 -0.98
N ASP A 164 -24.51 3.75 0.03
CA ASP A 164 -24.42 4.23 1.42
C ASP A 164 -23.05 3.88 1.98
N LEU A 165 -22.17 4.89 2.04
CA LEU A 165 -20.78 4.80 2.47
C LEU A 165 -20.47 5.80 3.58
N THR A 166 -19.70 5.34 4.56
CA THR A 166 -19.12 6.27 5.54
C THR A 166 -18.23 7.30 4.84
N PRO A 167 -18.06 8.52 5.39
CA PRO A 167 -17.15 9.52 4.81
C PRO A 167 -15.74 8.98 4.57
N MET A 168 -15.24 8.13 5.47
CA MET A 168 -13.93 7.49 5.32
C MET A 168 -13.90 6.53 4.13
N ALA A 169 -14.90 5.65 3.97
CA ALA A 169 -14.97 4.74 2.84
C ALA A 169 -15.07 5.50 1.51
N ARG A 170 -15.90 6.56 1.47
CA ARG A 170 -16.05 7.41 0.30
C ARG A 170 -14.76 8.13 -0.07
N SER A 171 -13.95 8.55 0.89
CA SER A 171 -12.69 9.26 0.63
C SER A 171 -11.66 8.40 -0.13
N PHE A 172 -11.66 7.07 0.04
CA PHE A 172 -10.77 6.17 -0.72
C PHE A 172 -11.08 6.15 -2.23
N TYR A 173 -12.32 6.44 -2.62
CA TYR A 173 -12.71 6.55 -4.03
C TYR A 173 -12.44 7.95 -4.62
N GLY A 174 -11.97 8.89 -3.81
CA GLY A 174 -11.54 10.22 -4.25
C GLY A 174 -10.18 10.24 -4.94
N GLU A 175 -9.42 9.16 -4.81
CA GLU A 175 -8.11 9.02 -5.44
C GLU A 175 -8.11 7.82 -6.39
N ASN A 176 -7.56 8.01 -7.60
CA ASN A 176 -7.39 6.95 -8.58
C ASN A 176 -5.99 7.05 -9.20
N LYS A 177 -5.21 5.97 -9.12
CA LYS A 177 -3.86 5.88 -9.68
C LYS A 177 -3.42 4.43 -9.78
N ARG A 178 -2.49 4.15 -10.67
CA ARG A 178 -1.75 2.90 -10.76
C ARG A 178 -0.33 3.15 -10.28
N VAL A 179 0.14 2.36 -9.33
CA VAL A 179 1.46 2.56 -8.72
C VAL A 179 2.43 1.51 -9.27
N SER A 180 3.54 1.99 -9.83
CA SER A 180 4.63 1.12 -10.29
C SER A 180 5.45 0.60 -9.10
N ASN A 181 5.78 -0.69 -9.15
CA ASN A 181 6.66 -1.35 -8.19
C ASN A 181 8.00 -1.75 -8.84
N GLN A 182 8.32 -1.16 -10.00
CA GLN A 182 9.49 -1.58 -10.77
C GLN A 182 10.79 -1.35 -10.00
N ARG A 183 10.90 -0.25 -9.27
CA ARG A 183 12.12 0.08 -8.51
C ARG A 183 12.46 -0.97 -7.45
N VAL A 184 11.50 -1.47 -6.69
CA VAL A 184 11.76 -2.51 -5.68
C VAL A 184 12.23 -3.82 -6.31
N LYS A 185 11.77 -4.14 -7.52
CA LYS A 185 12.23 -5.30 -8.29
C LYS A 185 13.66 -5.11 -8.78
N ASP A 186 13.95 -3.98 -9.42
CA ASP A 186 15.24 -3.73 -10.08
C ASP A 186 16.37 -3.50 -9.06
N GLU A 187 16.14 -2.64 -8.06
CA GLU A 187 17.20 -2.25 -7.14
C GLU A 187 17.39 -3.26 -6.00
N LEU A 188 16.29 -3.84 -5.46
CA LEU A 188 16.40 -4.84 -4.40
C LEU A 188 16.51 -6.28 -4.91
N GLY A 189 16.17 -6.52 -6.18
CA GLY A 189 16.05 -7.88 -6.75
C GLY A 189 14.89 -8.65 -6.13
N PHE A 190 13.83 -7.92 -5.69
CA PHE A 190 12.71 -8.54 -4.99
C PHE A 190 11.70 -9.13 -5.97
N THR A 191 11.27 -10.36 -5.70
CA THR A 191 10.20 -11.03 -6.43
C THR A 191 9.01 -11.21 -5.49
N PHE A 192 7.85 -10.72 -5.90
CA PHE A 192 6.61 -10.84 -5.12
C PHE A 192 6.15 -12.31 -5.07
N ARG A 193 5.88 -12.82 -3.89
CA ARG A 193 5.27 -14.13 -3.69
C ARG A 193 3.80 -14.12 -4.13
N TYR A 194 3.14 -12.97 -3.95
CA TYR A 194 1.76 -12.74 -4.31
C TYR A 194 1.67 -11.56 -5.29
N PRO A 195 2.00 -11.80 -6.58
CA PRO A 195 2.09 -10.74 -7.58
C PRO A 195 0.75 -10.10 -7.92
N ASP A 196 -0.35 -10.77 -7.61
CA ASP A 196 -1.71 -10.27 -7.77
C ASP A 196 -2.66 -10.85 -6.72
N TYR A 197 -3.85 -10.26 -6.63
CA TYR A 197 -4.86 -10.68 -5.67
C TYR A 197 -5.39 -12.09 -5.93
N ARG A 198 -5.32 -12.61 -7.17
CA ARG A 198 -5.84 -13.96 -7.51
C ARG A 198 -4.93 -15.04 -6.93
N VAL A 199 -3.62 -14.86 -7.11
CA VAL A 199 -2.63 -15.76 -6.50
C VAL A 199 -2.76 -15.76 -4.99
N ALA A 200 -2.88 -14.56 -4.40
CA ALA A 200 -2.99 -14.42 -2.96
C ALA A 200 -4.29 -14.99 -2.39
N LEU A 201 -5.45 -14.72 -3.01
CA LEU A 201 -6.73 -15.25 -2.53
C LEU A 201 -6.80 -16.77 -2.64
N LYS A 202 -6.25 -17.40 -3.71
CA LYS A 202 -6.14 -18.86 -3.79
C LYS A 202 -5.34 -19.43 -2.61
N ALA A 203 -4.18 -18.86 -2.32
CA ALA A 203 -3.36 -19.30 -1.19
C ALA A 203 -4.03 -19.05 0.17
N LEU A 204 -4.77 -17.95 0.32
CA LEU A 204 -5.51 -17.66 1.55
C LEU A 204 -6.70 -18.62 1.76
N LEU A 205 -7.33 -19.10 0.69
CA LEU A 205 -8.43 -20.08 0.79
C LEU A 205 -7.94 -21.40 1.40
N GLU A 206 -6.73 -21.82 1.10
CA GLU A 206 -6.14 -23.06 1.64
C GLU A 206 -5.90 -22.99 3.16
N THR A 207 -5.99 -21.79 3.75
CA THR A 207 -5.75 -21.55 5.18
C THR A 207 -7.04 -21.26 5.97
N VAL A 208 -8.18 -21.24 5.29
CA VAL A 208 -9.52 -21.06 5.87
C VAL A 208 -10.19 -22.41 6.03
#